data_246f54ea0511d5fca025d82c397a3bb7
#
_entry.id   246f54ea0511d5fca025d82c397a3bb7
#
_cell.length_a   1.000
_cell.length_b   1.000
_cell.length_c   1.000
_cell.angle_alpha   90.00
_cell.angle_beta   90.00
_cell.angle_gamma   90.00
#
_symmetry.space_group_name_H-M   'P 1'
#
loop_
_entity.id
_entity.type
_entity.pdbx_description
1 polymer ?
#
loop_
_entity_poly.entity_id
_entity_poly.type
_entity_poly.pdbx_seq_one_letter_code
_entity_poly.pdbx_strand_id
1 'polypeptide(L)'
;MELLINLYEIHSPSGGEKRIKKFIRRWIRRNVPEAVIVNDQKGNIYVTKGIADTYPCIVSHVDQVQDTHSKDFKVYNCDGILCAYSKENKQQEGLGADDKNGIWVCLKALEYFDIVKCAFFVEEEIGCGGSSVADLKFFNDCRFVLQCDRRNGSDLINVASWTELCSDEFLEATNYQAYGYTPKNGMMTDVMTLKESGVNVSMLNISCGYYEPHTDNEVTIFEELENCRDFVFNIIENCTDVYPHEHERRVYQPIKTNLLGSTYGGWYGDNYDDWRDWYYDKPTQSVGDVIKEQKYDYAWQQEYDEVYDSVWMMLLEDNEREADDIYNEYRSSLVHLELQDIEAMVEDIKNELMINGL
;
A
#
# COMPACT_ATOMS: atom_id res chain seq x y z
N MET A 1 -4.55 -15.22 -8.74
CA MET A 1 -4.23 -14.67 -10.07
C MET A 1 -5.17 -13.56 -10.50
N GLU A 2 -6.48 -13.77 -10.65
CA GLU A 2 -7.44 -12.74 -11.13
C GLU A 2 -7.43 -11.45 -10.31
N LEU A 3 -7.50 -11.53 -8.98
CA LEU A 3 -7.40 -10.36 -8.10
C LEU A 3 -6.12 -9.54 -8.35
N LEU A 4 -4.98 -10.22 -8.55
CA LEU A 4 -3.70 -9.55 -8.79
C LEU A 4 -3.69 -8.83 -10.13
N ILE A 5 -4.23 -9.45 -11.19
CA ILE A 5 -4.36 -8.82 -12.51
C ILE A 5 -5.24 -7.56 -12.41
N ASN A 6 -6.37 -7.64 -11.70
CA ASN A 6 -7.26 -6.50 -11.48
C ASN A 6 -6.55 -5.35 -10.73
N LEU A 7 -5.69 -5.66 -9.76
CA LEU A 7 -4.88 -4.65 -9.06
C LEU A 7 -3.89 -3.96 -10.02
N TYR A 8 -3.20 -4.72 -10.86
CA TYR A 8 -2.25 -4.16 -11.83
C TYR A 8 -2.91 -3.27 -12.88
N GLU A 9 -4.13 -3.59 -13.31
CA GLU A 9 -4.88 -2.79 -14.30
C GLU A 9 -5.41 -1.47 -13.73
N ILE A 10 -5.26 -1.22 -12.41
CA ILE A 10 -5.60 0.06 -11.79
C ILE A 10 -4.35 0.92 -11.70
N HIS A 11 -4.25 1.94 -12.55
CA HIS A 11 -3.18 2.93 -12.47
C HIS A 11 -3.36 3.82 -11.23
N SER A 12 -2.30 3.95 -10.43
CA SER A 12 -2.32 4.65 -9.14
C SER A 12 -1.01 5.40 -8.86
N PRO A 13 -0.67 6.45 -9.63
CA PRO A 13 0.53 7.23 -9.36
C PRO A 13 0.44 7.93 -8.00
N SER A 14 1.59 8.30 -7.40
CA SER A 14 1.64 9.06 -6.15
C SER A 14 0.77 10.32 -6.23
N GLY A 15 -0.14 10.52 -5.26
CA GLY A 15 -1.15 11.57 -5.27
C GLY A 15 -2.38 11.28 -6.16
N GLY A 16 -2.38 10.16 -6.89
CA GLY A 16 -3.48 9.72 -7.78
C GLY A 16 -4.16 8.42 -7.35
N GLU A 17 -4.08 8.03 -6.08
CA GLU A 17 -4.44 6.69 -5.56
C GLU A 17 -5.95 6.47 -5.38
N LYS A 18 -6.83 7.42 -5.76
CA LYS A 18 -8.29 7.33 -5.54
C LYS A 18 -8.88 6.02 -6.04
N ARG A 19 -8.49 5.58 -7.25
CA ARG A 19 -9.06 4.38 -7.89
C ARG A 19 -8.66 3.10 -7.15
N ILE A 20 -7.40 2.94 -6.81
CA ILE A 20 -6.92 1.75 -6.09
C ILE A 20 -7.48 1.69 -4.66
N LYS A 21 -7.57 2.83 -3.95
CA LYS A 21 -8.19 2.92 -2.63
C LYS A 21 -9.67 2.53 -2.67
N LYS A 22 -10.41 3.00 -3.67
CA LYS A 22 -11.81 2.62 -3.91
C LYS A 22 -11.93 1.11 -4.16
N PHE A 23 -11.04 0.55 -5.00
CA PHE A 23 -11.03 -0.89 -5.28
C PHE A 23 -10.77 -1.72 -4.00
N ILE A 24 -9.74 -1.36 -3.20
CA ILE A 24 -9.39 -2.06 -1.97
C ILE A 24 -10.59 -2.08 -1.00
N ARG A 25 -11.19 -0.90 -0.72
CA ARG A 25 -12.35 -0.81 0.18
C ARG A 25 -13.55 -1.61 -0.31
N ARG A 26 -13.84 -1.54 -1.61
CA ARG A 26 -14.93 -2.26 -2.24
C ARG A 26 -14.71 -3.78 -2.17
N TRP A 27 -13.48 -4.22 -2.48
CA TRP A 27 -13.12 -5.62 -2.39
C TRP A 27 -13.26 -6.16 -0.96
N ILE A 28 -12.78 -5.41 0.05
CA ILE A 28 -12.89 -5.80 1.46
C ILE A 28 -14.36 -5.88 1.89
N ARG A 29 -15.17 -4.86 1.62
CA ARG A 29 -16.60 -4.87 1.97
C ARG A 29 -17.35 -6.06 1.38
N ARG A 30 -16.97 -6.48 0.18
CA ARG A 30 -17.63 -7.59 -0.51
C ARG A 30 -17.17 -8.96 -0.01
N ASN A 31 -15.89 -9.14 0.22
CA ASN A 31 -15.29 -10.45 0.51
C ASN A 31 -15.03 -10.68 2.00
N VAL A 32 -14.96 -9.61 2.80
CA VAL A 32 -14.66 -9.61 4.23
C VAL A 32 -15.57 -8.58 4.94
N PRO A 33 -16.91 -8.74 4.86
CA PRO A 33 -17.86 -7.72 5.33
C PRO A 33 -17.78 -7.45 6.84
N GLU A 34 -17.20 -8.37 7.61
CA GLU A 34 -16.99 -8.22 9.05
C GLU A 34 -15.78 -7.33 9.41
N ALA A 35 -14.92 -6.97 8.44
CA ALA A 35 -13.78 -6.12 8.70
C ALA A 35 -14.17 -4.65 8.86
N VAL A 36 -13.57 -4.00 9.83
CA VAL A 36 -13.74 -2.56 10.08
C VAL A 36 -12.69 -1.80 9.29
N ILE A 37 -13.13 -0.85 8.48
CA ILE A 37 -12.26 0.00 7.65
C ILE A 37 -12.30 1.43 8.21
N VAL A 38 -11.14 2.02 8.46
CA VAL A 38 -10.96 3.41 8.92
C VAL A 38 -9.96 4.10 8.01
N ASN A 39 -10.19 5.37 7.71
CA ASN A 39 -9.24 6.20 6.96
C ASN A 39 -8.73 7.33 7.87
N ASP A 40 -7.49 7.74 7.67
CA ASP A 40 -6.98 8.96 8.29
C ASP A 40 -7.10 10.18 7.34
N GLN A 41 -6.70 11.35 7.83
CA GLN A 41 -6.76 12.59 7.06
C GLN A 41 -5.78 12.63 5.87
N LYS A 42 -4.72 11.81 5.90
CA LYS A 42 -3.77 11.69 4.79
C LYS A 42 -4.34 10.83 3.66
N GLY A 43 -5.32 9.98 3.99
CA GLY A 43 -5.96 9.05 3.07
C GLY A 43 -5.41 7.62 3.15
N ASN A 44 -4.63 7.31 4.19
CA ASN A 44 -4.27 5.93 4.51
C ASN A 44 -5.51 5.12 4.90
N ILE A 45 -5.48 3.82 4.62
CA ILE A 45 -6.58 2.91 4.95
C ILE A 45 -6.10 1.95 6.03
N TYR A 46 -6.87 1.82 7.10
CA TYR A 46 -6.62 0.90 8.20
C TYR A 46 -7.76 -0.10 8.30
N VAL A 47 -7.42 -1.38 8.35
CA VAL A 47 -8.40 -2.47 8.36
C VAL A 47 -8.15 -3.37 9.55
N THR A 48 -9.18 -3.63 10.33
CA THR A 48 -9.15 -4.58 11.46
C THR A 48 -10.21 -5.65 11.22
N LYS A 49 -9.80 -6.92 11.18
CA LYS A 49 -10.69 -8.07 11.16
C LYS A 49 -10.63 -8.80 12.50
N GLY A 50 -11.82 -9.10 13.04
CA GLY A 50 -12.00 -9.82 14.29
C GLY A 50 -11.77 -8.98 15.55
N ILE A 51 -11.92 -9.63 16.70
CA ILE A 51 -11.73 -9.02 18.03
C ILE A 51 -10.73 -9.88 18.80
N ALA A 52 -9.59 -9.29 19.16
CA ALA A 52 -8.54 -9.95 19.93
C ALA A 52 -7.78 -8.92 20.79
N ASP A 53 -7.01 -9.40 21.76
CA ASP A 53 -6.13 -8.55 22.57
C ASP A 53 -4.89 -8.11 21.78
N THR A 54 -4.45 -8.93 20.82
CA THR A 54 -3.29 -8.63 19.97
C THR A 54 -3.49 -9.14 18.56
N TYR A 55 -2.87 -8.46 17.58
CA TYR A 55 -3.06 -8.71 16.15
C TYR A 55 -1.72 -8.89 15.41
N PRO A 56 -1.62 -9.83 14.46
CA PRO A 56 -0.63 -9.71 13.40
C PRO A 56 -1.00 -8.54 12.49
N CYS A 57 -0.01 -7.82 11.97
CA CYS A 57 -0.26 -6.69 11.08
C CYS A 57 0.57 -6.82 9.81
N ILE A 58 -0.06 -6.53 8.66
CA ILE A 58 0.61 -6.44 7.36
C ILE A 58 0.37 -5.03 6.82
N VAL A 59 1.40 -4.42 6.25
CA VAL A 59 1.30 -3.10 5.62
C VAL A 59 1.76 -3.17 4.16
N SER A 60 1.24 -2.27 3.34
CA SER A 60 1.56 -2.12 1.93
C SER A 60 1.33 -0.67 1.53
N HIS A 61 1.95 -0.20 0.45
CA HIS A 61 1.58 1.09 -0.13
C HIS A 61 0.69 0.94 -1.37
N VAL A 62 0.01 2.01 -1.75
CA VAL A 62 -1.00 1.98 -2.82
C VAL A 62 -0.62 2.77 -4.05
N ASP A 63 0.40 3.57 -3.98
CA ASP A 63 0.94 4.31 -5.12
C ASP A 63 1.96 3.50 -5.91
N GLN A 64 2.31 3.97 -7.08
CA GLN A 64 3.32 3.43 -7.98
C GLN A 64 4.06 4.58 -8.68
N VAL A 65 5.30 4.32 -9.11
CA VAL A 65 6.17 5.35 -9.76
C VAL A 65 5.70 5.74 -11.15
N GLN A 66 5.03 4.84 -11.88
CA GLN A 66 4.65 5.11 -13.27
C GLN A 66 3.60 6.22 -13.34
N ASP A 67 3.98 7.38 -13.86
CA ASP A 67 3.09 8.55 -13.99
C ASP A 67 1.94 8.32 -15.00
N THR A 68 2.13 7.44 -15.98
CA THR A 68 1.14 7.18 -17.02
C THR A 68 1.15 5.72 -17.45
N HIS A 69 -0.04 5.21 -17.76
CA HIS A 69 -0.22 3.96 -18.52
C HIS A 69 -0.89 4.27 -19.86
N SER A 70 -0.60 3.49 -20.88
CA SER A 70 -1.29 3.56 -22.16
C SER A 70 -2.76 3.20 -22.01
N LYS A 71 -3.62 3.73 -22.89
CA LYS A 71 -5.07 3.43 -22.88
C LYS A 71 -5.37 1.94 -23.08
N ASP A 72 -4.49 1.23 -23.78
CA ASP A 72 -4.58 -0.19 -24.05
C ASP A 72 -3.62 -1.02 -23.18
N PHE A 73 -3.16 -0.44 -22.07
CA PHE A 73 -2.39 -1.16 -21.04
C PHE A 73 -3.11 -2.45 -20.65
N LYS A 74 -2.39 -3.55 -20.75
CA LYS A 74 -2.94 -4.86 -20.43
C LYS A 74 -1.91 -5.76 -19.81
N VAL A 75 -2.33 -6.49 -18.78
CA VAL A 75 -1.50 -7.49 -18.10
C VAL A 75 -1.59 -8.84 -18.83
N TYR A 76 -0.45 -9.48 -18.98
CA TYR A 76 -0.29 -10.80 -19.59
C TYR A 76 0.38 -11.75 -18.60
N ASN A 77 -0.07 -12.98 -18.62
CA ASN A 77 0.58 -14.08 -17.90
C ASN A 77 1.30 -14.97 -18.92
N CYS A 78 2.61 -15.04 -18.80
CA CYS A 78 3.49 -15.86 -19.63
C CYS A 78 4.11 -16.96 -18.75
N ASP A 79 3.43 -18.07 -18.60
CA ASP A 79 3.86 -19.22 -17.80
C ASP A 79 4.24 -18.87 -16.35
N GLY A 80 3.42 -18.07 -15.68
CA GLY A 80 3.63 -17.63 -14.29
C GLY A 80 4.43 -16.32 -14.15
N ILE A 81 4.94 -15.77 -15.24
CA ILE A 81 5.54 -14.44 -15.27
C ILE A 81 4.48 -13.44 -15.72
N LEU A 82 4.16 -12.48 -14.88
CA LEU A 82 3.23 -11.39 -15.17
C LEU A 82 3.99 -10.17 -15.66
N CYS A 83 3.55 -9.60 -16.77
CA CYS A 83 4.07 -8.35 -17.34
C CYS A 83 2.93 -7.54 -17.94
N ALA A 84 3.14 -6.24 -18.13
CA ALA A 84 2.18 -5.39 -18.84
C ALA A 84 2.70 -4.98 -20.21
N TYR A 85 1.82 -4.78 -21.17
CA TYR A 85 2.19 -4.44 -22.53
C TYR A 85 1.10 -3.59 -23.20
N SER A 86 1.53 -2.57 -23.95
CA SER A 86 0.70 -1.81 -24.87
C SER A 86 0.91 -2.28 -26.31
N LYS A 87 -0.16 -2.71 -26.96
CA LYS A 87 -0.12 -3.08 -28.39
C LYS A 87 -0.01 -1.86 -29.31
N GLU A 88 -0.60 -0.75 -28.91
CA GLU A 88 -0.55 0.51 -29.68
C GLU A 88 0.89 1.05 -29.69
N ASN A 89 1.53 1.11 -28.54
CA ASN A 89 2.90 1.59 -28.40
C ASN A 89 3.95 0.52 -28.74
N LYS A 90 3.55 -0.76 -28.82
CA LYS A 90 4.41 -1.92 -29.05
C LYS A 90 5.57 -2.04 -28.07
N GLN A 91 5.30 -1.76 -26.80
CA GLN A 91 6.28 -1.80 -25.74
C GLN A 91 5.71 -2.40 -24.46
N GLN A 92 6.59 -2.93 -23.62
CA GLN A 92 6.29 -3.28 -22.25
C GLN A 92 6.11 -1.99 -21.44
N GLU A 93 5.25 -2.03 -20.44
CA GLU A 93 5.02 -0.91 -19.52
C GLU A 93 5.16 -1.40 -18.08
N GLY A 94 5.60 -0.52 -17.18
CA GLY A 94 5.77 -0.85 -15.77
C GLY A 94 4.47 -1.36 -15.16
N LEU A 95 4.58 -2.49 -14.48
CA LEU A 95 3.43 -3.24 -13.98
C LEU A 95 2.80 -2.56 -12.73
N GLY A 96 3.61 -1.81 -11.98
CA GLY A 96 3.26 -1.30 -10.65
C GLY A 96 3.12 -2.46 -9.65
N ALA A 97 3.97 -3.49 -9.79
CA ALA A 97 4.02 -4.62 -8.86
C ALA A 97 4.52 -4.19 -7.49
N ASP A 98 5.34 -3.20 -7.46
CA ASP A 98 5.71 -2.34 -6.35
C ASP A 98 4.60 -1.30 -6.12
N ASP A 99 3.68 -1.38 -5.11
CA ASP A 99 3.55 -2.51 -4.15
C ASP A 99 2.18 -3.25 -4.27
N LYS A 100 1.63 -3.40 -5.48
CA LYS A 100 0.38 -4.15 -5.67
C LYS A 100 0.51 -5.62 -5.30
N ASN A 101 1.75 -6.15 -5.25
CA ASN A 101 2.03 -7.47 -4.71
C ASN A 101 1.75 -7.51 -3.21
N GLY A 102 2.20 -6.54 -2.44
CA GLY A 102 1.90 -6.41 -1.02
C GLY A 102 0.41 -6.17 -0.76
N ILE A 103 -0.26 -5.34 -1.58
CA ILE A 103 -1.72 -5.20 -1.50
C ILE A 103 -2.39 -6.57 -1.66
N TRP A 104 -1.97 -7.37 -2.65
CA TRP A 104 -2.53 -8.70 -2.87
C TRP A 104 -2.33 -9.61 -1.65
N VAL A 105 -1.14 -9.62 -1.02
CA VAL A 105 -0.87 -10.38 0.21
C VAL A 105 -1.76 -9.92 1.35
N CYS A 106 -1.92 -8.60 1.56
CA CYS A 106 -2.82 -8.04 2.56
C CYS A 106 -4.27 -8.52 2.38
N LEU A 107 -4.78 -8.44 1.14
CA LEU A 107 -6.15 -8.86 0.83
C LEU A 107 -6.33 -10.37 1.00
N LYS A 108 -5.34 -11.18 0.66
CA LYS A 108 -5.36 -12.63 0.89
C LYS A 108 -5.30 -12.99 2.37
N ALA A 109 -4.56 -12.24 3.18
CA ALA A 109 -4.54 -12.43 4.63
C ALA A 109 -5.89 -12.06 5.26
N LEU A 110 -6.52 -10.96 4.83
CA LEU A 110 -7.86 -10.58 5.26
C LEU A 110 -8.93 -11.63 4.88
N GLU A 111 -8.78 -12.28 3.73
CA GLU A 111 -9.67 -13.36 3.30
C GLU A 111 -9.53 -14.63 4.17
N TYR A 112 -8.28 -14.96 4.55
CA TYR A 112 -7.95 -16.23 5.18
C TYR A 112 -8.05 -16.21 6.71
N PHE A 113 -7.50 -15.17 7.38
CA PHE A 113 -7.43 -15.10 8.83
C PHE A 113 -8.64 -14.43 9.46
N ASP A 114 -9.13 -14.95 10.59
CA ASP A 114 -10.21 -14.35 11.37
C ASP A 114 -9.73 -13.15 12.20
N ILE A 115 -8.44 -13.10 12.52
CA ILE A 115 -7.81 -12.05 13.35
C ILE A 115 -6.58 -11.53 12.61
N VAL A 116 -6.69 -10.32 12.04
CA VAL A 116 -5.58 -9.66 11.34
C VAL A 116 -5.84 -8.16 11.19
N LYS A 117 -4.77 -7.38 11.15
CA LYS A 117 -4.79 -5.97 10.77
C LYS A 117 -4.04 -5.76 9.46
N CYS A 118 -4.54 -4.85 8.63
CA CYS A 118 -3.82 -4.37 7.45
C CYS A 118 -3.83 -2.85 7.41
N ALA A 119 -2.71 -2.23 6.98
CA ALA A 119 -2.68 -0.81 6.67
C ALA A 119 -2.18 -0.61 5.24
N PHE A 120 -2.79 0.37 4.55
CA PHE A 120 -2.42 0.72 3.17
C PHE A 120 -2.05 2.20 3.16
N PHE A 121 -0.80 2.50 2.84
CA PHE A 121 -0.24 3.84 2.87
C PHE A 121 -0.24 4.48 1.49
N VAL A 122 -0.40 5.81 1.46
CA VAL A 122 -0.30 6.63 0.25
C VAL A 122 1.11 7.25 0.16
N GLU A 123 1.53 7.61 -1.06
CA GLU A 123 2.75 8.41 -1.29
C GLU A 123 4.02 7.78 -0.68
N GLU A 124 4.18 6.46 -0.76
CA GLU A 124 5.43 5.80 -0.36
C GLU A 124 6.56 6.21 -1.28
N GLU A 125 6.33 6.15 -2.58
CA GLU A 125 7.28 6.35 -3.67
C GLU A 125 7.88 7.78 -3.74
N ILE A 126 7.27 8.71 -3.05
CA ILE A 126 7.76 10.10 -2.92
C ILE A 126 8.23 10.42 -1.50
N GLY A 127 8.66 9.39 -0.75
CA GLY A 127 9.31 9.50 0.55
C GLY A 127 8.46 9.10 1.73
N CYS A 128 7.69 8.02 1.62
CA CYS A 128 6.88 7.44 2.70
C CYS A 128 5.90 8.46 3.31
N GLY A 129 5.26 9.29 2.45
CA GLY A 129 4.40 10.38 2.87
C GLY A 129 3.22 9.95 3.73
N GLY A 130 2.66 8.76 3.46
CA GLY A 130 1.56 8.18 4.22
C GLY A 130 2.00 7.65 5.59
N SER A 131 3.00 6.78 5.61
CA SER A 131 3.47 6.15 6.87
C SER A 131 4.13 7.13 7.83
N SER A 132 4.71 8.24 7.34
CA SER A 132 5.30 9.29 8.17
C SER A 132 4.30 10.01 9.07
N VAL A 133 3.02 9.99 8.72
CA VAL A 133 1.91 10.60 9.47
C VAL A 133 0.85 9.58 9.89
N ALA A 134 1.20 8.30 9.91
CA ALA A 134 0.30 7.22 10.26
C ALA A 134 -0.30 7.37 11.67
N ASP A 135 -1.53 6.88 11.85
CA ASP A 135 -2.11 6.73 13.18
C ASP A 135 -1.39 5.60 13.95
N LEU A 136 -0.38 5.98 14.73
CA LEU A 136 0.42 5.01 15.49
C LEU A 136 -0.40 4.23 16.53
N LYS A 137 -1.58 4.72 16.94
CA LYS A 137 -2.46 3.99 17.86
C LYS A 137 -2.97 2.69 17.26
N PHE A 138 -3.10 2.64 15.93
CA PHE A 138 -3.50 1.44 15.21
C PHE A 138 -2.56 0.27 15.49
N PHE A 139 -1.27 0.54 15.75
CA PHE A 139 -0.22 -0.46 15.95
C PHE A 139 0.01 -0.85 17.42
N ASN A 140 -0.66 -0.21 18.38
CA ASN A 140 -0.41 -0.43 19.82
C ASN A 140 -0.67 -1.86 20.30
N ASP A 141 -1.56 -2.57 19.65
CA ASP A 141 -1.94 -3.96 19.95
C ASP A 141 -1.42 -4.94 18.87
N CYS A 142 -0.47 -4.52 18.04
CA CYS A 142 0.16 -5.42 17.09
C CYS A 142 1.22 -6.30 17.75
N ARG A 143 1.30 -7.57 17.32
CA ARG A 143 2.34 -8.52 17.73
C ARG A 143 3.65 -8.25 17.00
N PHE A 144 3.54 -7.92 15.75
CA PHE A 144 4.59 -7.56 14.79
C PHE A 144 3.95 -6.85 13.60
N VAL A 145 4.78 -6.26 12.72
CA VAL A 145 4.34 -5.66 11.44
C VAL A 145 5.18 -6.22 10.29
N LEU A 146 4.53 -6.70 9.24
CA LEU A 146 5.16 -7.19 8.01
C LEU A 146 4.84 -6.27 6.85
N GLN A 147 5.79 -6.06 5.96
CA GLN A 147 5.60 -5.41 4.67
C GLN A 147 6.08 -6.36 3.57
N CYS A 148 5.35 -6.47 2.46
CA CYS A 148 5.74 -7.31 1.32
C CYS A 148 6.09 -6.43 0.13
N ASP A 149 7.08 -5.57 0.33
CA ASP A 149 7.48 -4.50 -0.58
C ASP A 149 9.01 -4.54 -0.77
N ARG A 150 9.51 -5.71 -1.17
CA ARG A 150 10.91 -5.86 -1.53
C ARG A 150 11.01 -6.65 -2.83
N ARG A 151 11.78 -6.12 -3.79
CA ARG A 151 12.09 -6.82 -5.04
C ARG A 151 12.77 -8.16 -4.79
N ASN A 152 12.83 -8.99 -5.82
CA ASN A 152 13.34 -10.36 -5.82
C ASN A 152 12.42 -11.35 -5.05
N GLY A 153 12.85 -12.58 -4.88
CA GLY A 153 12.06 -13.63 -4.24
C GLY A 153 12.62 -14.16 -2.92
N SER A 154 13.75 -13.63 -2.43
CA SER A 154 14.47 -14.27 -1.31
C SER A 154 15.11 -13.30 -0.30
N ASP A 155 14.95 -12.00 -0.44
CA ASP A 155 15.48 -11.03 0.52
C ASP A 155 14.52 -10.83 1.68
N LEU A 156 15.03 -10.85 2.91
CA LEU A 156 14.31 -10.55 4.13
C LEU A 156 14.98 -9.34 4.81
N ILE A 157 14.34 -8.19 4.75
CA ILE A 157 14.92 -6.97 5.27
C ILE A 157 14.60 -6.87 6.77
N ASN A 158 15.60 -7.11 7.59
CA ASN A 158 15.58 -6.99 9.05
C ASN A 158 16.35 -5.75 9.54
N VAL A 159 17.07 -5.07 8.65
CA VAL A 159 17.72 -3.78 8.86
C VAL A 159 17.44 -2.91 7.64
N ALA A 160 16.93 -1.70 7.83
CA ALA A 160 16.73 -0.73 6.75
C ALA A 160 17.61 0.49 6.99
N SER A 161 18.53 0.75 6.05
CA SER A 161 19.57 1.76 6.20
C SER A 161 20.40 1.50 7.47
N TRP A 162 20.10 2.19 8.56
CA TRP A 162 20.77 2.07 9.86
C TRP A 162 19.80 1.63 10.98
N THR A 163 18.53 1.39 10.64
CA THR A 163 17.48 1.09 11.60
C THR A 163 17.27 -0.42 11.66
N GLU A 164 17.54 -1.01 12.80
CA GLU A 164 17.15 -2.39 13.09
C GLU A 164 15.64 -2.46 13.19
N LEU A 165 15.01 -3.38 12.42
CA LEU A 165 13.57 -3.49 12.34
C LEU A 165 12.99 -4.51 13.31
N CYS A 166 13.73 -5.55 13.65
CA CYS A 166 13.22 -6.65 14.48
C CYS A 166 14.26 -7.16 15.46
N SER A 167 13.79 -7.87 16.50
CA SER A 167 14.64 -8.63 17.39
C SER A 167 15.11 -9.94 16.74
N ASP A 168 16.25 -10.46 17.19
CA ASP A 168 16.77 -11.77 16.78
C ASP A 168 15.75 -12.89 17.12
N GLU A 169 15.06 -12.77 18.26
CA GLU A 169 14.03 -13.72 18.68
C GLU A 169 12.88 -13.81 17.66
N PHE A 170 12.39 -12.65 17.16
CA PHE A 170 11.36 -12.65 16.14
C PHE A 170 11.88 -13.21 14.82
N LEU A 171 13.07 -12.79 14.40
CA LEU A 171 13.67 -13.25 13.16
C LEU A 171 13.79 -14.78 13.13
N GLU A 172 14.29 -15.39 14.19
CA GLU A 172 14.41 -16.86 14.31
C GLU A 172 13.03 -17.53 14.36
N ALA A 173 12.05 -16.92 15.06
CA ALA A 173 10.71 -17.47 15.18
C ALA A 173 9.96 -17.54 13.83
N THR A 174 10.32 -16.71 12.83
CA THR A 174 9.70 -16.72 11.50
C THR A 174 10.02 -17.99 10.72
N ASN A 175 11.10 -18.71 11.04
CA ASN A 175 11.59 -19.87 10.29
C ASN A 175 11.86 -19.55 8.79
N TYR A 176 12.39 -18.36 8.53
CA TYR A 176 12.59 -17.78 7.19
C TYR A 176 13.41 -18.69 6.26
N GLN A 177 14.36 -19.47 6.78
CA GLN A 177 15.20 -20.38 5.98
C GLN A 177 14.39 -21.46 5.28
N ALA A 178 13.29 -21.92 5.89
CA ALA A 178 12.41 -22.95 5.29
C ALA A 178 11.69 -22.43 4.04
N TYR A 179 11.56 -21.12 3.90
CA TYR A 179 10.95 -20.43 2.74
C TYR A 179 11.99 -19.87 1.77
N GLY A 180 13.27 -20.15 1.99
CA GLY A 180 14.37 -19.69 1.11
C GLY A 180 14.77 -18.25 1.29
N TYR A 181 14.32 -17.57 2.37
CA TYR A 181 14.68 -16.19 2.63
C TYR A 181 16.04 -16.06 3.32
N THR A 182 16.69 -14.92 3.08
CA THR A 182 17.98 -14.55 3.69
C THR A 182 17.91 -13.12 4.20
N PRO A 183 18.27 -12.89 5.49
CA PRO A 183 18.34 -11.54 6.06
C PRO A 183 19.29 -10.63 5.29
N LYS A 184 18.85 -9.41 5.01
CA LYS A 184 19.62 -8.40 4.29
C LYS A 184 19.33 -6.98 4.79
N ASN A 185 20.24 -6.08 4.49
CA ASN A 185 20.02 -4.65 4.66
C ASN A 185 19.20 -4.11 3.47
N GLY A 186 18.21 -3.28 3.76
CA GLY A 186 17.39 -2.57 2.79
C GLY A 186 17.57 -1.06 2.84
N MET A 187 16.71 -0.39 2.11
CA MET A 187 16.64 1.08 2.07
C MET A 187 15.39 1.58 2.82
N MET A 188 15.04 2.84 2.63
CA MET A 188 13.82 3.45 3.18
C MET A 188 12.58 2.69 2.73
N THR A 189 11.63 2.52 3.65
CA THR A 189 10.36 1.81 3.44
C THR A 189 9.40 2.16 4.57
N ASP A 190 8.12 1.88 4.41
CA ASP A 190 7.08 2.22 5.41
C ASP A 190 7.36 1.61 6.79
N VAL A 191 7.80 0.34 6.87
CA VAL A 191 8.11 -0.27 8.19
C VAL A 191 9.31 0.39 8.87
N MET A 192 10.29 0.91 8.13
CA MET A 192 11.36 1.73 8.71
C MET A 192 10.78 3.04 9.27
N THR A 193 9.96 3.72 8.50
CA THR A 193 9.30 4.97 8.89
C THR A 193 8.42 4.78 10.13
N LEU A 194 7.63 3.71 10.19
CA LEU A 194 6.84 3.34 11.36
C LEU A 194 7.72 3.07 12.58
N LYS A 195 8.83 2.34 12.41
CA LYS A 195 9.79 2.04 13.47
C LYS A 195 10.38 3.32 14.06
N GLU A 196 10.85 4.23 13.21
CA GLU A 196 11.44 5.51 13.63
C GLU A 196 10.41 6.46 14.25
N SER A 197 9.15 6.31 13.86
CA SER A 197 8.02 7.04 14.45
C SER A 197 7.59 6.50 15.82
N GLY A 198 8.09 5.34 16.26
CA GLY A 198 7.87 4.81 17.61
C GLY A 198 6.89 3.65 17.69
N VAL A 199 6.67 2.90 16.61
CA VAL A 199 5.99 1.61 16.69
C VAL A 199 6.96 0.56 17.22
N ASN A 200 6.74 0.09 18.46
CA ASN A 200 7.71 -0.65 19.26
C ASN A 200 7.51 -2.17 19.22
N VAL A 201 7.22 -2.72 18.04
CA VAL A 201 7.20 -4.17 17.79
C VAL A 201 8.12 -4.52 16.63
N SER A 202 8.54 -5.78 16.55
CA SER A 202 9.39 -6.27 15.47
C SER A 202 8.71 -6.12 14.12
N MET A 203 9.49 -5.78 13.09
CA MET A 203 9.02 -5.55 11.73
C MET A 203 9.96 -6.21 10.72
N LEU A 204 9.43 -6.54 9.54
CA LEU A 204 10.20 -7.08 8.42
C LEU A 204 9.66 -6.52 7.10
N ASN A 205 10.53 -6.28 6.11
CA ASN A 205 10.13 -6.11 4.72
C ASN A 205 10.62 -7.32 3.90
N ILE A 206 9.71 -7.95 3.15
CA ILE A 206 9.84 -9.29 2.58
C ILE A 206 9.80 -9.17 1.05
N SER A 207 10.72 -9.84 0.35
CA SER A 207 10.66 -9.98 -1.11
C SER A 207 9.37 -10.68 -1.54
N CYS A 208 8.71 -10.13 -2.53
CA CYS A 208 7.41 -10.61 -2.99
C CYS A 208 7.35 -10.87 -4.51
N GLY A 209 8.48 -11.24 -5.10
CA GLY A 209 8.56 -11.82 -6.45
C GLY A 209 8.47 -10.82 -7.59
N TYR A 210 8.61 -9.52 -7.37
CA TYR A 210 8.74 -8.56 -8.47
C TYR A 210 10.20 -8.23 -8.78
N TYR A 211 10.46 -7.87 -10.03
CA TYR A 211 11.79 -7.58 -10.58
C TYR A 211 11.73 -6.33 -11.44
N GLU A 212 12.88 -5.65 -11.58
CA GLU A 212 13.03 -4.42 -12.34
C GLU A 212 12.01 -3.32 -11.95
N PRO A 213 11.83 -3.06 -10.60
CA PRO A 213 10.91 -2.03 -10.16
C PRO A 213 11.24 -0.67 -10.76
N HIS A 214 10.25 0.21 -10.85
CA HIS A 214 10.40 1.59 -11.35
C HIS A 214 10.80 1.68 -12.82
N THR A 215 10.72 0.59 -13.59
CA THR A 215 11.01 0.56 -15.03
C THR A 215 9.85 -0.02 -15.83
N ASP A 216 9.89 0.18 -17.15
CA ASP A 216 8.95 -0.46 -18.06
C ASP A 216 9.18 -1.98 -18.21
N ASN A 217 10.29 -2.52 -17.69
CA ASN A 217 10.58 -3.95 -17.71
C ASN A 217 10.10 -4.70 -16.46
N GLU A 218 9.37 -4.03 -15.58
CA GLU A 218 8.88 -4.61 -14.35
C GLU A 218 8.02 -5.84 -14.61
N VAL A 219 8.30 -6.91 -13.86
CA VAL A 219 7.58 -8.19 -13.94
C VAL A 219 7.36 -8.76 -12.55
N THR A 220 6.38 -9.67 -12.42
CA THR A 220 6.19 -10.48 -11.23
C THR A 220 6.30 -11.96 -11.58
N ILE A 221 7.09 -12.71 -10.81
CA ILE A 221 7.10 -14.17 -10.81
C ILE A 221 6.06 -14.65 -9.79
N PHE A 222 4.95 -15.16 -10.28
CA PHE A 222 3.78 -15.46 -9.43
C PHE A 222 4.07 -16.54 -8.38
N GLU A 223 4.89 -17.53 -8.69
CA GLU A 223 5.31 -18.58 -7.75
C GLU A 223 6.07 -17.99 -6.54
N GLU A 224 6.92 -16.99 -6.77
CA GLU A 224 7.64 -16.30 -5.69
C GLU A 224 6.72 -15.42 -4.84
N LEU A 225 5.72 -14.78 -5.46
CA LEU A 225 4.68 -14.06 -4.73
C LEU A 225 3.82 -15.01 -3.88
N GLU A 226 3.48 -16.19 -4.40
CA GLU A 226 2.79 -17.23 -3.61
C GLU A 226 3.65 -17.71 -2.45
N ASN A 227 4.96 -17.93 -2.65
CA ASN A 227 5.89 -18.26 -1.57
C ASN A 227 5.95 -17.15 -0.51
N CYS A 228 5.94 -15.88 -0.91
CA CYS A 228 5.85 -14.74 0.02
C CYS A 228 4.57 -14.79 0.86
N ARG A 229 3.41 -14.98 0.22
CA ARG A 229 2.13 -15.16 0.93
C ARG A 229 2.19 -16.30 1.93
N ASP A 230 2.71 -17.46 1.53
CA ASP A 230 2.77 -18.65 2.38
C ASP A 230 3.73 -18.44 3.55
N PHE A 231 4.81 -17.71 3.34
CA PHE A 231 5.73 -17.31 4.41
C PHE A 231 5.05 -16.34 5.40
N VAL A 232 4.37 -15.31 4.91
CA VAL A 232 3.58 -14.39 5.74
C VAL A 232 2.53 -15.14 6.56
N PHE A 233 1.82 -16.08 5.94
CA PHE A 233 0.81 -16.89 6.62
C PHE A 233 1.43 -17.77 7.70
N ASN A 234 2.57 -18.40 7.41
CA ASN A 234 3.34 -19.14 8.42
C ASN A 234 3.74 -18.27 9.63
N ILE A 235 4.20 -17.03 9.39
CA ILE A 235 4.53 -16.09 10.48
C ILE A 235 3.29 -15.79 11.33
N ILE A 236 2.16 -15.50 10.70
CA ILE A 236 0.90 -15.18 11.38
C ILE A 236 0.43 -16.35 12.25
N GLU A 237 0.52 -17.58 11.75
CA GLU A 237 0.09 -18.80 12.44
C GLU A 237 1.00 -19.19 13.59
N ASN A 238 2.31 -19.03 13.43
CA ASN A 238 3.29 -19.56 14.37
C ASN A 238 3.89 -18.53 15.34
N CYS A 239 3.95 -17.24 14.94
CA CYS A 239 4.41 -16.16 15.82
C CYS A 239 3.21 -15.57 16.59
N THR A 240 2.77 -16.25 17.66
CA THR A 240 1.58 -15.90 18.43
C THR A 240 1.82 -14.89 19.55
N ASP A 241 3.08 -14.71 19.96
CA ASP A 241 3.47 -13.77 20.99
C ASP A 241 3.64 -12.35 20.44
N VAL A 242 3.64 -11.36 21.32
CA VAL A 242 4.09 -10.02 20.98
C VAL A 242 5.61 -10.02 20.98
N TYR A 243 6.22 -9.45 19.93
CA TYR A 243 7.66 -9.33 19.75
C TYR A 243 8.12 -7.88 19.91
N PRO A 244 8.31 -7.37 21.15
CA PRO A 244 8.72 -5.99 21.36
C PRO A 244 10.08 -5.72 20.74
N HIS A 245 10.21 -4.57 20.11
CA HIS A 245 11.49 -4.10 19.58
C HIS A 245 11.45 -2.57 19.46
N GLU A 246 12.21 -1.89 20.29
CA GLU A 246 12.31 -0.43 20.29
C GLU A 246 13.48 0.01 19.38
N HIS A 247 13.24 1.04 18.62
CA HIS A 247 14.31 1.68 17.86
C HIS A 247 15.24 2.44 18.83
N GLU A 248 16.50 2.02 18.91
CA GLU A 248 17.52 2.78 19.60
C GLU A 248 17.83 4.08 18.85
N ARG A 249 17.22 5.18 19.28
CA ARG A 249 17.60 6.50 18.77
C ARG A 249 19.07 6.72 19.08
N ARG A 250 19.94 6.56 18.10
CA ARG A 250 21.34 6.99 18.22
C ARG A 250 21.32 8.49 18.44
N VAL A 251 21.47 8.92 19.69
CA VAL A 251 21.70 10.32 20.03
C VAL A 251 23.01 10.71 19.38
N TYR A 252 22.93 11.36 18.24
CA TYR A 252 24.12 11.95 17.61
C TYR A 252 24.66 12.99 18.58
N GLN A 253 25.63 12.60 19.42
CA GLN A 253 26.41 13.57 20.16
C GLN A 253 27.23 14.32 19.11
N PRO A 254 27.04 15.63 18.91
CA PRO A 254 27.87 16.37 18.00
C PRO A 254 29.31 16.23 18.51
N ILE A 255 30.14 15.61 17.70
CA ILE A 255 31.58 15.57 17.96
C ILE A 255 31.98 17.03 18.07
N LYS A 256 32.38 17.47 19.26
CA LYS A 256 33.01 18.76 19.47
C LYS A 256 34.35 18.73 18.73
N THR A 257 34.32 19.05 17.44
CA THR A 257 35.57 19.29 16.68
C THR A 257 36.19 20.58 17.22
N ASN A 258 37.16 20.41 18.10
CA ASN A 258 38.11 21.48 18.34
C ASN A 258 38.85 21.76 17.05
N LEU A 259 38.70 22.98 16.56
CA LEU A 259 39.50 23.68 15.55
C LEU A 259 40.74 22.96 15.06
N LEU A 260 40.73 22.63 13.80
CA LEU A 260 41.78 23.01 12.82
C LEU A 260 41.39 22.39 11.47
N GLY A 261 41.29 23.24 10.46
CA GLY A 261 40.79 22.85 9.15
C GLY A 261 41.56 21.71 8.53
N SER A 262 40.88 20.78 7.98
CA SER A 262 41.29 20.06 6.76
C SER A 262 40.02 19.51 6.10
N THR A 263 39.83 19.94 4.88
CA THR A 263 38.98 19.37 3.86
C THR A 263 39.29 17.87 3.73
N TYR A 264 38.35 17.02 4.07
CA TYR A 264 38.27 15.66 3.55
C TYR A 264 36.92 15.48 2.86
N GLY A 265 36.99 15.66 1.54
CA GLY A 265 36.05 15.07 0.64
C GLY A 265 36.28 13.57 0.59
N GLY A 266 35.22 12.86 0.36
CA GLY A 266 35.35 11.52 -0.13
C GLY A 266 34.70 10.45 0.69
N TRP A 267 33.78 9.82 0.02
CA TRP A 267 33.15 8.52 0.09
C TRP A 267 31.65 8.59 0.32
N TYR A 268 30.99 9.17 -0.68
CA TYR A 268 29.65 8.71 -1.06
C TYR A 268 29.77 8.24 -2.52
N GLY A 269 29.49 6.96 -2.75
CA GLY A 269 29.44 6.37 -4.07
C GLY A 269 28.32 6.97 -4.92
N ASP A 270 28.53 6.92 -6.22
CA ASP A 270 27.85 7.59 -7.34
C ASP A 270 26.35 7.28 -7.54
N ASN A 271 25.55 6.99 -6.50
CA ASN A 271 24.11 6.72 -6.65
C ASN A 271 23.21 7.66 -5.83
N TYR A 272 23.75 8.74 -5.25
CA TYR A 272 22.96 9.65 -4.41
C TYR A 272 22.46 10.91 -5.14
N ASP A 273 22.97 11.18 -6.32
CA ASP A 273 22.62 12.39 -7.10
C ASP A 273 21.36 12.20 -7.98
N ASP A 274 21.01 10.95 -8.34
CA ASP A 274 19.92 10.65 -9.29
C ASP A 274 18.52 10.94 -8.69
N TRP A 275 18.31 10.78 -7.38
CA TRP A 275 17.02 11.06 -6.75
C TRP A 275 16.83 12.53 -6.37
N ARG A 276 17.93 13.32 -6.17
CA ARG A 276 17.84 14.77 -5.88
C ARG A 276 17.34 15.55 -7.08
N ASP A 277 17.80 15.25 -8.27
CA ASP A 277 17.36 15.90 -9.50
C ASP A 277 15.88 15.60 -9.78
N TRP A 278 15.42 14.39 -9.47
CA TRP A 278 14.01 14.02 -9.58
C TRP A 278 13.11 14.74 -8.55
N TYR A 279 13.62 14.99 -7.35
CA TYR A 279 12.84 15.62 -6.27
C TYR A 279 12.69 17.15 -6.42
N TYR A 280 13.66 17.82 -7.08
CA TYR A 280 13.67 19.29 -7.18
C TYR A 280 13.07 19.85 -8.47
N ASP A 281 12.76 19.04 -9.46
CA ASP A 281 12.23 19.50 -10.77
C ASP A 281 10.69 19.52 -10.88
N LYS A 282 9.95 19.17 -9.83
CA LYS A 282 8.49 19.34 -9.82
C LYS A 282 8.14 20.81 -9.47
N PRO A 283 7.21 21.44 -10.22
CA PRO A 283 6.73 22.77 -9.85
C PRO A 283 6.14 22.72 -8.44
N THR A 284 6.72 23.47 -7.53
CA THR A 284 6.29 23.58 -6.15
C THR A 284 4.88 24.16 -6.08
N GLN A 285 3.87 23.32 -5.88
CA GLN A 285 2.59 23.78 -5.36
C GLN A 285 2.82 24.37 -3.96
N SER A 286 2.13 25.47 -3.65
CA SER A 286 2.26 26.02 -2.30
C SER A 286 1.70 25.01 -1.28
N VAL A 287 2.34 24.89 -0.11
CA VAL A 287 1.86 24.04 1.00
C VAL A 287 0.38 24.29 1.32
N GLY A 288 -0.08 25.54 1.12
CA GLY A 288 -1.48 25.90 1.31
C GLY A 288 -2.43 25.33 0.27
N ASP A 289 -1.98 25.15 -0.96
CA ASP A 289 -2.79 24.57 -2.05
C ASP A 289 -2.87 23.04 -1.87
N VAL A 290 -1.76 22.40 -1.51
CA VAL A 290 -1.71 20.96 -1.21
C VAL A 290 -2.63 20.63 -0.01
N ILE A 291 -2.62 21.42 1.05
CA ILE A 291 -3.51 21.23 2.22
C ILE A 291 -4.99 21.40 1.85
N LYS A 292 -5.32 22.36 0.98
CA LYS A 292 -6.71 22.57 0.53
C LYS A 292 -7.18 21.42 -0.34
N GLU A 293 -6.35 20.96 -1.26
CA GLU A 293 -6.67 19.86 -2.16
C GLU A 293 -6.85 18.54 -1.39
N GLN A 294 -5.96 18.24 -0.44
CA GLN A 294 -6.06 17.07 0.43
C GLN A 294 -7.32 17.09 1.33
N LYS A 295 -7.69 18.25 1.89
CA LYS A 295 -8.92 18.38 2.68
C LYS A 295 -10.18 18.18 1.85
N TYR A 296 -10.19 18.70 0.63
CA TYR A 296 -11.31 18.50 -0.31
C TYR A 296 -11.44 17.04 -0.71
N ASP A 297 -10.33 16.40 -1.06
CA ASP A 297 -10.29 14.99 -1.45
C ASP A 297 -10.75 14.06 -0.33
N TYR A 298 -10.35 14.33 0.91
CA TYR A 298 -10.80 13.55 2.06
C TYR A 298 -12.31 13.68 2.31
N ALA A 299 -12.82 14.91 2.32
CA ALA A 299 -14.24 15.19 2.55
C ALA A 299 -15.10 14.63 1.41
N TRP A 300 -14.66 14.77 0.15
CA TRP A 300 -15.32 14.16 -1.02
C TRP A 300 -15.33 12.62 -0.91
N GLN A 301 -14.22 12.02 -0.52
CA GLN A 301 -14.13 10.56 -0.41
C GLN A 301 -15.04 10.03 0.70
N GLN A 302 -15.11 10.70 1.82
CA GLN A 302 -15.96 10.31 2.94
C GLN A 302 -17.44 10.38 2.54
N GLU A 303 -17.86 11.47 1.92
CA GLU A 303 -19.23 11.62 1.42
C GLU A 303 -19.54 10.59 0.33
N TYR A 304 -18.60 10.31 -0.58
CA TYR A 304 -18.74 9.29 -1.62
C TYR A 304 -18.98 7.90 -1.00
N ASP A 305 -18.19 7.52 0.00
CA ASP A 305 -18.31 6.21 0.65
C ASP A 305 -19.65 6.08 1.41
N GLU A 306 -20.11 7.13 2.08
CA GLU A 306 -21.42 7.15 2.78
C GLU A 306 -22.60 7.03 1.82
N VAL A 307 -22.53 7.71 0.69
CA VAL A 307 -23.60 7.69 -0.32
C VAL A 307 -23.59 6.40 -1.13
N TYR A 308 -22.42 5.83 -1.40
CA TYR A 308 -22.27 4.62 -2.23
C TYR A 308 -23.08 3.43 -1.71
N ASP A 309 -22.99 3.14 -0.41
CA ASP A 309 -23.70 2.01 0.19
C ASP A 309 -25.22 2.20 0.08
N SER A 310 -25.69 3.43 0.19
CA SER A 310 -27.11 3.77 0.04
C SER A 310 -27.59 3.62 -1.42
N VAL A 311 -26.80 4.08 -2.38
CA VAL A 311 -27.07 3.94 -3.82
C VAL A 311 -27.05 2.46 -4.22
N TRP A 312 -26.11 1.69 -3.66
CA TRP A 312 -26.07 0.23 -3.87
C TRP A 312 -27.36 -0.45 -3.45
N MET A 313 -27.86 -0.15 -2.25
CA MET A 313 -29.12 -0.72 -1.76
C MET A 313 -30.32 -0.31 -2.61
N MET A 314 -30.36 0.96 -3.06
CA MET A 314 -31.42 1.44 -3.96
C MET A 314 -31.43 0.71 -5.30
N LEU A 315 -30.27 0.46 -5.89
CA LEU A 315 -30.13 -0.24 -7.17
C LEU A 315 -30.33 -1.75 -7.03
N LEU A 316 -30.13 -2.34 -5.86
CA LEU A 316 -30.55 -3.71 -5.56
C LEU A 316 -32.06 -3.87 -5.53
N GLU A 317 -32.80 -2.85 -5.04
CA GLU A 317 -34.27 -2.85 -4.99
C GLU A 317 -34.87 -2.50 -6.37
N ASP A 318 -34.26 -1.60 -7.10
CA ASP A 318 -34.71 -1.15 -8.41
C ASP A 318 -33.49 -0.74 -9.27
N ASN A 319 -33.03 -1.66 -10.10
CA ASN A 319 -31.85 -1.47 -10.97
C ASN A 319 -32.11 -0.57 -12.20
N GLU A 320 -33.37 -0.18 -12.43
CA GLU A 320 -33.75 0.75 -13.52
C GLU A 320 -33.65 2.22 -13.09
N ARG A 321 -33.42 2.50 -11.79
CA ARG A 321 -33.27 3.90 -11.32
C ARG A 321 -32.13 4.61 -12.05
N GLU A 322 -32.39 5.87 -12.42
CA GLU A 322 -31.42 6.71 -13.11
C GLU A 322 -30.64 7.58 -12.11
N ALA A 323 -29.40 7.96 -12.50
CA ALA A 323 -28.52 8.75 -11.65
C ALA A 323 -29.12 10.12 -11.27
N ASP A 324 -29.84 10.77 -12.18
CA ASP A 324 -30.52 12.04 -11.94
C ASP A 324 -31.56 11.95 -10.83
N ASP A 325 -32.32 10.87 -10.76
CA ASP A 325 -33.33 10.65 -9.73
C ASP A 325 -32.66 10.45 -8.37
N ILE A 326 -31.60 9.64 -8.31
CA ILE A 326 -30.81 9.39 -7.12
C ILE A 326 -30.14 10.67 -6.66
N TYR A 327 -29.50 11.41 -7.55
CA TYR A 327 -28.87 12.70 -7.23
C TYR A 327 -29.85 13.71 -6.64
N ASN A 328 -31.05 13.83 -7.24
CA ASN A 328 -32.08 14.76 -6.75
C ASN A 328 -32.59 14.37 -5.36
N GLU A 329 -32.66 13.09 -5.04
CA GLU A 329 -33.04 12.59 -3.72
C GLU A 329 -32.01 12.97 -2.65
N TYR A 330 -30.72 12.90 -2.97
CA TYR A 330 -29.61 13.22 -2.05
C TYR A 330 -29.14 14.68 -2.09
N ARG A 331 -29.53 15.46 -3.10
CA ARG A 331 -29.01 16.80 -3.38
C ARG A 331 -28.92 17.74 -2.18
N SER A 332 -29.85 17.64 -1.24
CA SER A 332 -29.87 18.50 -0.04
C SER A 332 -28.84 18.11 1.02
N SER A 333 -28.30 16.88 0.96
CA SER A 333 -27.29 16.36 1.88
C SER A 333 -25.89 16.29 1.25
N LEU A 334 -25.77 16.40 -0.08
CA LEU A 334 -24.50 16.41 -0.79
C LEU A 334 -23.80 17.76 -0.64
N VAL A 335 -22.54 17.75 -0.23
CA VAL A 335 -21.69 18.92 -0.08
C VAL A 335 -20.55 18.94 -1.09
N HIS A 336 -20.00 17.77 -1.39
CA HIS A 336 -18.80 17.60 -2.23
C HIS A 336 -19.05 16.77 -3.49
N LEU A 337 -20.10 15.93 -3.50
CA LEU A 337 -20.45 15.12 -4.68
C LEU A 337 -21.36 15.89 -5.64
N GLU A 338 -21.02 15.80 -6.91
CA GLU A 338 -21.79 16.35 -8.00
C GLU A 338 -22.55 15.25 -8.76
N LEU A 339 -23.45 15.64 -9.68
CA LEU A 339 -24.20 14.68 -10.50
C LEU A 339 -23.27 13.69 -11.23
N GLN A 340 -22.14 14.14 -11.76
CA GLN A 340 -21.17 13.29 -12.45
C GLN A 340 -20.59 12.17 -11.56
N ASP A 341 -20.44 12.44 -10.26
CA ASP A 341 -19.97 11.43 -9.30
C ASP A 341 -21.04 10.36 -9.06
N ILE A 342 -22.32 10.76 -8.99
CA ILE A 342 -23.46 9.84 -8.86
C ILE A 342 -23.67 9.06 -10.17
N GLU A 343 -23.53 9.67 -11.34
CA GLU A 343 -23.58 8.98 -12.64
C GLU A 343 -22.52 7.85 -12.70
N ALA A 344 -21.28 8.18 -12.37
CA ALA A 344 -20.20 7.20 -12.34
C ALA A 344 -20.45 6.07 -11.31
N MET A 345 -21.00 6.44 -10.14
CA MET A 345 -21.36 5.48 -9.08
C MET A 345 -22.45 4.52 -9.53
N VAL A 346 -23.51 5.04 -10.15
CA VAL A 346 -24.66 4.24 -10.65
C VAL A 346 -24.21 3.30 -11.78
N GLU A 347 -23.38 3.78 -12.72
CA GLU A 347 -22.83 2.96 -13.80
C GLU A 347 -21.97 1.82 -13.25
N ASP A 348 -21.10 2.12 -12.32
CA ASP A 348 -20.23 1.13 -11.66
C ASP A 348 -21.07 0.04 -10.95
N ILE A 349 -22.09 0.45 -10.19
CA ILE A 349 -22.95 -0.49 -9.43
C ILE A 349 -23.80 -1.34 -10.37
N LYS A 350 -24.43 -0.74 -11.38
CA LYS A 350 -25.20 -1.49 -12.39
C LYS A 350 -24.35 -2.53 -13.11
N ASN A 351 -23.11 -2.20 -13.46
CA ASN A 351 -22.17 -3.14 -14.07
C ASN A 351 -21.86 -4.31 -13.11
N GLU A 352 -21.62 -4.02 -11.83
CA GLU A 352 -21.37 -5.06 -10.83
C GLU A 352 -22.60 -5.97 -10.59
N LEU A 353 -23.80 -5.41 -10.55
CA LEU A 353 -25.04 -6.18 -10.43
C LEU A 353 -25.25 -7.11 -11.63
N MET A 354 -25.01 -6.63 -12.86
CA MET A 354 -25.11 -7.47 -14.08
C MET A 354 -24.09 -8.62 -14.08
N ILE A 355 -22.85 -8.39 -13.65
CA ILE A 355 -21.81 -9.43 -13.58
C ILE A 355 -22.19 -10.51 -12.56
N ASN A 356 -22.91 -10.16 -11.50
CA ASN A 356 -23.32 -11.08 -10.44
C ASN A 356 -24.66 -11.76 -10.69
N GLY A 357 -25.35 -11.44 -11.80
CA GLY A 357 -26.65 -12.01 -12.17
C GLY A 357 -27.80 -11.56 -11.25
N LEU A 358 -27.68 -10.36 -10.67
CA LEU A 358 -28.67 -9.70 -9.82
C LEU A 358 -29.43 -8.62 -10.58
#